data_38814cba4a6c73430ef88850efe72edb
#
_entry.id   38814cba4a6c73430ef88850efe72edb
#
_cell.length_a   1.000
_cell.length_b   1.000
_cell.length_c   1.000
_cell.angle_alpha   90.00
_cell.angle_beta   90.00
_cell.angle_gamma   90.00
#
_symmetry.space_group_name_H-M   'P 1'
#
loop_
_entity.id
_entity.type
_entity.pdbx_description
1 polymer ?
#
loop_
_entity_poly.entity_id
_entity_poly.type
_entity_poly.pdbx_seq_one_letter_code
_entity_poly.pdbx_strand_id
1 'polypeptide(L)'
;EYERFDYLNPKTISKFVTDIVSTVKLLESENGRKISVSLKHKREHAEKHDKRYLNLIKNMVNNDEISLIDPRVNLYSLISNIDVAIMVPYTSVAYVADSLNVPSIYFDPNQEVIPIYEETNNIAFASGKDDLKEKLRILFS
;
A
#
# COMPACT_ATOMS: atom_id res chain seq x y z
N GLU A 1 -2.85 -19.88 -0.18
CA GLU A 1 -1.89 -19.43 -1.19
C GLU A 1 -2.51 -19.32 -2.56
N TYR A 2 -3.34 -20.26 -2.90
CA TYR A 2 -4.09 -20.24 -4.14
C TYR A 2 -4.94 -18.98 -4.25
N GLU A 3 -5.65 -18.70 -3.18
CA GLU A 3 -6.50 -17.52 -3.11
C GLU A 3 -5.70 -16.22 -3.20
N ARG A 4 -4.46 -16.24 -2.71
CA ARG A 4 -3.55 -15.11 -2.83
C ARG A 4 -3.19 -14.80 -4.27
N PHE A 5 -2.93 -15.82 -5.09
CA PHE A 5 -2.59 -15.61 -6.48
C PHE A 5 -3.75 -14.99 -7.23
N ASP A 6 -4.96 -15.48 -7.00
CA ASP A 6 -6.16 -14.93 -7.63
C ASP A 6 -6.41 -13.50 -7.19
N TYR A 7 -6.22 -13.22 -5.90
CA TYR A 7 -6.40 -11.87 -5.36
C TYR A 7 -5.40 -10.89 -5.96
N LEU A 8 -4.16 -11.32 -6.19
CA LEU A 8 -3.08 -10.47 -6.69
C LEU A 8 -3.03 -10.37 -8.21
N ASN A 9 -4.15 -10.54 -8.89
CA ASN A 9 -4.19 -10.36 -10.34
C ASN A 9 -3.90 -8.89 -10.73
N PRO A 10 -3.50 -8.63 -11.99
CA PRO A 10 -3.10 -7.28 -12.41
C PRO A 10 -4.16 -6.21 -12.19
N LYS A 11 -5.43 -6.57 -12.32
CA LYS A 11 -6.54 -5.63 -12.13
C LYS A 11 -6.64 -5.20 -10.66
N THR A 12 -6.51 -6.14 -9.74
CA THR A 12 -6.56 -5.84 -8.30
C THR A 12 -5.36 -5.01 -7.88
N ILE A 13 -4.16 -5.33 -8.35
CA ILE A 13 -2.95 -4.56 -8.02
C ILE A 13 -3.05 -3.15 -8.56
N SER A 14 -3.54 -2.99 -9.78
CA SER A 14 -3.75 -1.67 -10.38
C SER A 14 -4.73 -0.83 -9.57
N LYS A 15 -5.83 -1.45 -9.14
CA LYS A 15 -6.82 -0.79 -8.29
C LYS A 15 -6.24 -0.42 -6.93
N PHE A 16 -5.45 -1.32 -6.35
CA PHE A 16 -4.77 -1.08 -5.07
C PHE A 16 -3.93 0.21 -5.14
N VAL A 17 -3.07 0.32 -6.13
CA VAL A 17 -2.20 1.49 -6.27
C VAL A 17 -3.01 2.74 -6.62
N THR A 18 -3.96 2.63 -7.54
CA THR A 18 -4.79 3.76 -7.96
C THR A 18 -5.60 4.32 -6.81
N ASP A 19 -6.19 3.45 -5.99
CA ASP A 19 -6.98 3.88 -4.84
C ASP A 19 -6.12 4.56 -3.79
N ILE A 20 -4.91 4.08 -3.56
CA ILE A 20 -3.98 4.72 -2.62
C ILE A 20 -3.60 6.12 -3.11
N VAL A 21 -3.22 6.25 -4.37
CA VAL A 21 -2.82 7.54 -4.94
C VAL A 21 -3.95 8.54 -4.89
N SER A 22 -5.16 8.14 -5.28
CA SER A 22 -6.30 9.06 -5.27
C SER A 22 -6.71 9.45 -3.85
N THR A 23 -6.60 8.53 -2.89
CA THR A 23 -6.87 8.82 -1.48
C THR A 23 -5.86 9.81 -0.92
N VAL A 24 -4.58 9.61 -1.23
CA VAL A 24 -3.52 10.50 -0.80
C VAL A 24 -3.71 11.92 -1.36
N LYS A 25 -4.06 12.04 -2.63
CA LYS A 25 -4.35 13.34 -3.25
C LYS A 25 -5.47 14.08 -2.53
N LEU A 26 -6.51 13.35 -2.17
CA LEU A 26 -7.63 13.94 -1.45
C LEU A 26 -7.21 14.43 -0.06
N LEU A 27 -6.43 13.65 0.66
CA LEU A 27 -5.93 14.03 1.97
C LEU A 27 -4.96 15.21 1.92
N GLU A 28 -4.12 15.27 0.91
CA GLU A 28 -3.26 16.44 0.67
C GLU A 28 -4.09 17.72 0.51
N SER A 29 -5.17 17.60 -0.27
CA SER A 29 -6.07 18.73 -0.49
C SER A 29 -6.77 19.16 0.80
N GLU A 30 -7.18 18.21 1.63
CA GLU A 30 -7.86 18.51 2.90
C GLU A 30 -6.93 19.14 3.94
N ASN A 31 -5.68 18.69 4.00
CA ASN A 31 -4.76 19.06 5.07
C ASN A 31 -3.75 20.14 4.67
N GLY A 32 -3.66 20.47 3.39
CA GLY A 32 -2.70 21.43 2.90
C GLY A 32 -1.24 21.02 3.04
N ARG A 33 -0.97 19.71 3.19
CA ARG A 33 0.38 19.17 3.31
C ARG A 33 0.62 18.11 2.26
N LYS A 34 1.85 18.06 1.75
CA LYS A 34 2.24 17.05 0.77
C LYS A 34 2.45 15.70 1.46
N ILE A 35 1.92 14.65 0.86
CA ILE A 35 2.12 13.27 1.31
C ILE A 35 2.87 12.53 0.21
N SER A 36 4.05 12.02 0.53
CA SER A 36 4.87 11.29 -0.43
C SER A 36 4.49 9.81 -0.42
N VAL A 37 4.32 9.24 -1.60
CA VAL A 37 4.00 7.81 -1.77
C VAL A 37 5.17 7.12 -2.45
N SER A 38 5.67 6.06 -1.83
CA SER A 38 6.72 5.23 -2.41
C SER A 38 6.21 3.81 -2.58
N LEU A 39 6.49 3.21 -3.73
CA LEU A 39 6.03 1.87 -4.06
C LEU A 39 7.21 0.92 -4.16
N LYS A 40 7.13 -0.20 -3.45
CA LYS A 40 8.11 -1.27 -3.52
C LYS A 40 7.42 -2.57 -3.92
N HIS A 41 7.92 -3.19 -4.98
CA HIS A 41 7.48 -4.51 -5.40
C HIS A 41 8.29 -5.60 -4.71
N LYS A 42 7.74 -6.82 -4.64
CA LYS A 42 8.50 -7.97 -4.22
C LYS A 42 9.63 -8.22 -5.21
N ARG A 43 10.81 -8.53 -4.69
CA ARG A 43 12.02 -8.72 -5.50
C ARG A 43 11.82 -9.72 -6.63
N GLU A 44 11.28 -10.88 -6.32
CA GLU A 44 11.20 -11.99 -7.27
C GLU A 44 10.08 -11.84 -8.30
N HIS A 45 9.20 -10.86 -8.13
CA HIS A 45 8.03 -10.69 -9.01
C HIS A 45 8.06 -9.38 -9.77
N ALA A 46 9.06 -8.52 -9.52
CA ALA A 46 9.08 -7.19 -10.12
C ALA A 46 9.10 -7.20 -11.65
N GLU A 47 9.75 -8.20 -12.26
CA GLU A 47 9.88 -8.32 -13.71
C GLU A 47 8.69 -9.03 -14.37
N LYS A 48 7.79 -9.60 -13.58
CA LYS A 48 6.69 -10.43 -14.08
C LYS A 48 5.35 -9.71 -14.05
N HIS A 49 5.35 -8.43 -13.80
CA HIS A 49 4.09 -7.68 -13.78
C HIS A 49 3.52 -7.48 -15.18
N ASP A 50 2.19 -7.40 -15.26
CA ASP A 50 1.46 -7.13 -16.48
C ASP A 50 1.86 -5.77 -17.08
N LYS A 51 1.91 -5.69 -18.41
CA LYS A 51 2.30 -4.46 -19.11
C LYS A 51 1.41 -3.27 -18.81
N ARG A 52 0.12 -3.50 -18.67
CA ARG A 52 -0.83 -2.42 -18.36
C ARG A 52 -0.58 -1.86 -16.98
N TYR A 53 -0.29 -2.72 -16.03
CA TYR A 53 0.10 -2.30 -14.68
C TYR A 53 1.41 -1.52 -14.72
N LEU A 54 2.41 -2.02 -15.43
CA LEU A 54 3.71 -1.34 -15.52
C LEU A 54 3.58 0.03 -16.19
N ASN A 55 2.72 0.16 -17.21
CA ASN A 55 2.47 1.44 -17.85
C ASN A 55 1.77 2.41 -16.91
N LEU A 56 0.84 1.93 -16.11
CA LEU A 56 0.17 2.74 -15.09
C LEU A 56 1.18 3.29 -14.10
N ILE A 57 2.05 2.45 -13.58
CA ILE A 57 3.09 2.84 -12.62
C ILE A 57 4.04 3.86 -13.25
N LYS A 58 4.47 3.61 -14.49
CA LYS A 58 5.34 4.54 -15.21
C LYS A 58 4.72 5.93 -15.34
N ASN A 59 3.43 5.97 -15.67
CA ASN A 59 2.72 7.24 -15.79
C ASN A 59 2.62 7.95 -14.44
N MET A 60 2.37 7.22 -13.37
CA MET A 60 2.32 7.80 -12.02
C MET A 60 3.67 8.36 -11.59
N VAL A 61 4.77 7.66 -11.91
CA VAL A 61 6.11 8.16 -11.62
C VAL A 61 6.38 9.43 -12.42
N ASN A 62 6.04 9.44 -13.71
CA ASN A 62 6.25 10.60 -14.57
C ASN A 62 5.44 11.82 -14.11
N ASN A 63 4.31 11.59 -13.47
CA ASN A 63 3.44 12.66 -12.94
C ASN A 63 3.77 13.04 -11.50
N ASP A 64 4.86 12.52 -10.95
CA ASP A 64 5.28 12.75 -9.55
C ASP A 64 4.23 12.31 -8.52
N GLU A 65 3.40 11.34 -8.86
CA GLU A 65 2.40 10.82 -7.94
C GLU A 65 2.97 9.77 -7.01
N ILE A 66 3.96 9.01 -7.47
CA ILE A 66 4.67 8.02 -6.66
C ILE A 66 6.15 8.00 -7.01
N SER A 67 6.95 7.45 -6.11
CA SER A 67 8.34 7.11 -6.35
C SER A 67 8.50 5.60 -6.31
N LEU A 68 9.28 5.04 -7.23
CA LEU A 68 9.60 3.61 -7.19
C LEU A 68 10.84 3.37 -6.35
N ILE A 69 10.79 2.35 -5.53
CA ILE A 69 11.90 1.91 -4.70
C ILE A 69 12.50 0.66 -5.33
N ASP A 70 13.83 0.58 -5.36
CA ASP A 70 14.52 -0.62 -5.82
C ASP A 70 14.04 -1.81 -4.98
N PRO A 71 13.57 -2.90 -5.61
CA PRO A 71 13.07 -4.06 -4.88
C PRO A 71 14.09 -4.70 -3.92
N ARG A 72 15.38 -4.41 -4.14
CA ARG A 72 16.47 -4.98 -3.32
C ARG A 72 16.77 -4.17 -2.06
N VAL A 73 16.11 -3.03 -1.87
CA VAL A 73 16.32 -2.19 -0.68
C VAL A 73 15.95 -2.98 0.57
N ASN A 74 16.75 -2.83 1.61
CA ASN A 74 16.50 -3.47 2.89
C ASN A 74 15.17 -2.98 3.48
N LEU A 75 14.29 -3.92 3.80
CA LEU A 75 12.95 -3.59 4.26
C LEU A 75 12.94 -2.85 5.60
N TYR A 76 13.82 -3.23 6.53
CA TYR A 76 13.92 -2.56 7.82
C TYR A 76 14.34 -1.10 7.66
N SER A 77 15.34 -0.85 6.82
CA SER A 77 15.79 0.53 6.55
C SER A 77 14.69 1.37 5.91
N LEU A 78 13.96 0.78 4.97
CA LEU A 78 12.86 1.47 4.30
C LEU A 78 11.77 1.83 5.30
N ILE A 79 11.28 0.86 6.06
CA ILE A 79 10.14 1.07 6.96
C ILE A 79 10.50 2.00 8.10
N SER A 80 11.74 1.99 8.59
CA SER A 80 12.14 2.89 9.66
C SER A 80 12.08 4.37 9.27
N ASN A 81 11.97 4.68 7.97
CA ASN A 81 11.95 6.05 7.47
C ASN A 81 10.60 6.49 6.91
N ILE A 82 9.54 5.72 7.12
CA ILE A 82 8.20 6.07 6.64
C ILE A 82 7.24 6.24 7.82
N ASP A 83 6.15 6.93 7.58
CA ASP A 83 5.13 7.19 8.60
C ASP A 83 4.04 6.13 8.66
N VAL A 84 3.72 5.54 7.52
CA VAL A 84 2.67 4.51 7.40
C VAL A 84 3.06 3.54 6.30
N ALA A 85 2.87 2.25 6.53
CA ALA A 85 3.02 1.21 5.51
C ALA A 85 1.65 0.69 5.10
N ILE A 86 1.39 0.66 3.80
CA ILE A 86 0.15 0.10 3.25
C ILE A 86 0.51 -1.11 2.40
N MET A 87 -0.16 -2.22 2.62
CA MET A 87 0.21 -3.48 2.00
C MET A 87 -1.01 -4.34 1.68
N VAL A 88 -0.80 -5.29 0.80
CA VAL A 88 -1.80 -6.32 0.49
C VAL A 88 -2.06 -7.14 1.76
N PRO A 89 -3.33 -7.54 2.02
CA PRO A 89 -3.68 -8.25 3.24
C PRO A 89 -2.80 -9.48 3.52
N TYR A 90 -2.43 -9.61 4.78
CA TYR A 90 -1.72 -10.74 5.35
C TYR A 90 -0.30 -10.95 4.80
N THR A 91 0.35 -9.89 4.37
CA THR A 91 1.78 -9.96 4.03
C THR A 91 2.63 -9.83 5.28
N SER A 92 3.81 -10.44 5.27
CA SER A 92 4.72 -10.42 6.41
C SER A 92 5.33 -9.05 6.69
N VAL A 93 5.22 -8.12 5.76
CA VAL A 93 5.73 -6.74 5.93
C VAL A 93 5.12 -6.07 7.15
N ALA A 94 3.87 -6.40 7.48
CA ALA A 94 3.21 -5.84 8.65
C ALA A 94 3.94 -6.13 9.95
N TYR A 95 4.56 -7.30 10.06
CA TYR A 95 5.31 -7.66 11.27
C TYR A 95 6.59 -6.85 11.40
N VAL A 96 7.24 -6.54 10.28
CA VAL A 96 8.41 -5.67 10.28
C VAL A 96 8.02 -4.27 10.73
N ALA A 97 6.94 -3.73 10.18
CA ALA A 97 6.43 -2.42 10.56
C ALA A 97 6.04 -2.38 12.04
N ASP A 98 5.36 -3.40 12.52
CA ASP A 98 4.95 -3.49 13.92
C ASP A 98 6.15 -3.50 14.85
N SER A 99 7.21 -4.24 14.50
CA SER A 99 8.44 -4.31 15.31
C SER A 99 9.16 -2.96 15.38
N LEU A 100 8.93 -2.07 14.42
CA LEU A 100 9.51 -0.74 14.35
C LEU A 100 8.54 0.35 14.83
N ASN A 101 7.40 -0.04 15.36
CA ASN A 101 6.33 0.88 15.79
C ASN A 101 5.83 1.79 14.67
N VAL A 102 5.84 1.31 13.43
CA VAL A 102 5.30 2.03 12.28
C VAL A 102 3.89 1.52 12.02
N PRO A 103 2.87 2.39 12.02
CA PRO A 103 1.52 1.98 11.70
C PRO A 103 1.44 1.34 10.32
N SER A 104 0.70 0.25 10.20
CA SER A 104 0.50 -0.41 8.92
C SER A 104 -0.96 -0.70 8.67
N ILE A 105 -1.33 -0.78 7.40
CA ILE A 105 -2.70 -1.02 6.96
C ILE A 105 -2.67 -2.14 5.93
N TYR A 106 -3.42 -3.21 6.21
CA TYR A 106 -3.78 -4.19 5.19
C TYR A 106 -4.92 -3.57 4.38
N PHE A 107 -4.69 -3.34 3.09
CA PHE A 107 -5.69 -2.72 2.25
C PHE A 107 -6.24 -3.68 1.21
N ASP A 108 -7.56 -3.88 1.24
CA ASP A 108 -8.30 -4.68 0.27
C ASP A 108 -9.20 -3.75 -0.55
N PRO A 109 -8.79 -3.36 -1.77
CA PRO A 109 -9.58 -2.43 -2.58
C PRO A 109 -10.89 -3.02 -3.09
N ASN A 110 -10.98 -4.34 -3.20
CA ASN A 110 -12.15 -5.03 -3.74
C ASN A 110 -13.19 -5.42 -2.71
N GLN A 111 -12.89 -5.29 -1.42
CA GLN A 111 -13.75 -5.71 -0.32
C GLN A 111 -14.12 -7.19 -0.37
N GLU A 112 -13.17 -8.00 -0.84
CA GLU A 112 -13.37 -9.45 -1.00
C GLU A 112 -12.80 -10.27 0.14
N VAL A 113 -11.86 -9.70 0.90
CA VAL A 113 -11.17 -10.39 1.97
C VAL A 113 -11.93 -10.19 3.27
N ILE A 114 -12.21 -11.27 3.97
CA ILE A 114 -12.84 -11.22 5.29
C ILE A 114 -11.72 -11.07 6.33
N PRO A 115 -11.73 -10.01 7.13
CA PRO A 115 -10.73 -9.86 8.18
C PRO A 115 -10.88 -10.97 9.22
N ILE A 116 -9.81 -11.76 9.39
CA ILE A 116 -9.80 -12.90 10.34
C ILE A 116 -8.60 -12.82 11.28
N TYR A 117 -8.17 -11.64 11.60
CA TYR A 117 -7.00 -11.42 12.43
C TYR A 117 -7.41 -10.69 13.71
N GLU A 118 -6.56 -10.79 14.72
CA GLU A 118 -6.69 -9.96 15.90
C GLU A 118 -5.97 -8.65 15.65
N GLU A 119 -6.65 -7.54 15.85
CA GLU A 119 -6.03 -6.25 15.70
C GLU A 119 -4.93 -6.06 16.74
N THR A 120 -3.77 -5.63 16.27
CA THR A 120 -2.72 -5.12 17.14
C THR A 120 -2.82 -3.60 17.13
N ASN A 121 -2.10 -2.95 18.04
CA ASN A 121 -2.11 -1.49 18.13
C ASN A 121 -1.62 -0.79 16.88
N ASN A 122 -0.79 -1.49 16.06
CA ASN A 122 -0.13 -0.88 14.92
C ASN A 122 -0.60 -1.43 13.56
N ILE A 123 -1.44 -2.44 13.54
CA ILE A 123 -1.90 -3.04 12.29
C ILE A 123 -3.41 -2.89 12.20
N ALA A 124 -3.88 -2.21 11.16
CA ALA A 124 -5.29 -2.01 10.87
C ALA A 124 -5.66 -2.69 9.55
N PHE A 125 -6.94 -2.89 9.32
CA PHE A 125 -7.48 -3.43 8.07
C PHE A 125 -8.41 -2.41 7.45
N ALA A 126 -8.18 -2.08 6.18
CA ALA A 126 -9.03 -1.18 5.41
C ALA A 126 -9.70 -1.97 4.28
N SER A 127 -11.01 -2.06 4.31
CA SER A 127 -11.81 -2.75 3.32
C SER A 127 -12.46 -1.70 2.41
N GLY A 128 -11.90 -1.56 1.21
CA GLY A 128 -12.36 -0.57 0.25
C GLY A 128 -11.74 0.81 0.44
N LYS A 129 -11.86 1.62 -0.60
CA LYS A 129 -11.23 2.95 -0.66
C LYS A 129 -11.70 3.90 0.43
N ASP A 130 -12.99 3.88 0.74
CA ASP A 130 -13.54 4.79 1.75
C ASP A 130 -13.00 4.47 3.15
N ASP A 131 -12.86 3.20 3.46
CA ASP A 131 -12.30 2.76 4.73
C ASP A 131 -10.81 3.11 4.82
N LEU A 132 -10.08 2.97 3.72
CA LEU A 132 -8.68 3.41 3.66
C LEU A 132 -8.55 4.89 3.96
N LYS A 133 -9.42 5.70 3.36
CA LYS A 133 -9.44 7.14 3.57
C LYS A 133 -9.64 7.49 5.04
N GLU A 134 -10.59 6.84 5.70
CA GLU A 134 -10.85 7.07 7.13
C GLU A 134 -9.66 6.67 8.00
N LYS A 135 -9.05 5.52 7.73
CA LYS A 135 -7.89 5.05 8.48
C LYS A 135 -6.70 6.01 8.33
N LEU A 136 -6.44 6.47 7.10
CA LEU A 136 -5.34 7.41 6.86
C LEU A 136 -5.64 8.78 7.45
N ARG A 137 -6.89 9.24 7.41
CA ARG A 137 -7.27 10.52 8.00
C ARG A 137 -6.96 10.54 9.50
N ILE A 138 -7.25 9.46 10.19
CA ILE A 138 -6.96 9.34 11.61
C ILE A 138 -5.45 9.39 11.87
N LEU A 139 -4.67 8.69 11.06
CA LEU A 139 -3.22 8.63 11.24
C LEU A 139 -2.52 9.96 10.94
N PHE A 140 -3.07 10.76 10.03
CA PHE A 140 -2.48 12.05 9.66
C PHE A 140 -3.12 13.26 10.35
N SER A 141 -4.03 13.01 11.25
CA SER A 141 -4.67 14.12 11.99
C SER A 141 -3.75 14.71 13.04
#